data_0fe1e7cef0600b17ded67f835cfcffd7
#
_entry.id   0fe1e7cef0600b17ded67f835cfcffd7
#
_cell.length_a   1.000
_cell.length_b   1.000
_cell.length_c   1.000
_cell.angle_alpha   90.00
_cell.angle_beta   90.00
_cell.angle_gamma   90.00
#
_symmetry.space_group_name_H-M   'P 1'
#
loop_
_entity.id
_entity.type
_entity.pdbx_description
1 polymer ?
#
loop_
_entity_poly.entity_id
_entity_poly.type
_entity_poly.pdbx_seq_one_letter_code
_entity_poly.pdbx_strand_id
1 'polypeptide(L)'
;MLAIIFAVFAFCFVLERLNPGWRLPEVPTWTIRVLAVNFVQLGIVLLAGITWEKWLSSASLFHLSEHVPPALGGFIAYFIATFIFYWWHRWRHTVDFLWRHFHQIHHSPQRIEVITSFYKHPFEMTVNSIIGSLLVYTLLGLDLEAGAIYTLCTALGEFSYHTNVRTPRWIGYVFQRPEMHRIHHEHAKHTNNYGDFVWWDMLFGTYDNPKEFRSTCGFDMEKEQRLKDMLLFKDVHME
;
A
#
# COMPACT_ATOMS: atom_id res chain seq x y z
N MET A 1 -4.99 15.99 -10.00
CA MET A 1 -5.08 14.78 -9.17
C MET A 1 -4.05 14.76 -8.06
N LEU A 2 -2.74 14.97 -8.31
CA LEU A 2 -1.69 15.00 -7.28
C LEU A 2 -2.00 15.94 -6.10
N ALA A 3 -2.49 17.14 -6.35
CA ALA A 3 -2.87 18.08 -5.28
C ALA A 3 -3.94 17.50 -4.33
N ILE A 4 -4.88 16.71 -4.84
CA ILE A 4 -5.91 16.04 -4.03
C ILE A 4 -5.27 14.95 -3.17
N ILE A 5 -4.35 14.15 -3.74
CA ILE A 5 -3.62 13.11 -3.01
C ILE A 5 -2.83 13.74 -1.85
N PHE A 6 -2.11 14.82 -2.11
CA PHE A 6 -1.38 15.54 -1.06
C PHE A 6 -2.30 16.16 0.00
N ALA A 7 -3.46 16.70 -0.40
CA ALA A 7 -4.43 17.25 0.54
C ALA A 7 -5.00 16.15 1.46
N VAL A 8 -5.34 14.99 0.91
CA VAL A 8 -5.83 13.85 1.71
C VAL A 8 -4.73 13.31 2.62
N PHE A 9 -3.50 13.18 2.12
CA PHE A 9 -2.36 12.81 2.96
C PHE A 9 -2.19 13.78 4.13
N ALA A 10 -2.19 15.10 3.87
CA ALA A 10 -2.07 16.13 4.90
C ALA A 10 -3.23 16.05 5.91
N PHE A 11 -4.46 15.83 5.43
CA PHE A 11 -5.62 15.62 6.29
C PHE A 11 -5.43 14.41 7.22
N CYS A 12 -5.06 13.25 6.68
CA CYS A 12 -4.80 12.04 7.47
C CYS A 12 -3.66 12.26 8.47
N PHE A 13 -2.59 12.93 8.05
CA PHE A 13 -1.45 13.26 8.90
C PHE A 13 -1.83 14.15 10.09
N VAL A 14 -2.63 15.19 9.86
CA VAL A 14 -3.14 16.04 10.93
C VAL A 14 -4.12 15.30 11.82
N LEU A 15 -5.03 14.54 11.23
CA LEU A 15 -6.05 13.76 11.96
C LEU A 15 -5.41 12.79 12.95
N GLU A 16 -4.39 12.03 12.54
CA GLU A 16 -3.72 11.08 13.44
C GLU A 16 -2.87 11.75 14.53
N ARG A 17 -2.45 13.01 14.35
CA ARG A 17 -1.77 13.80 15.39
C ARG A 17 -2.74 14.37 16.41
N LEU A 18 -3.96 14.74 15.97
CA LEU A 18 -5.00 15.27 16.85
C LEU A 18 -5.76 14.15 17.60
N ASN A 19 -5.93 12.98 16.96
CA ASN A 19 -6.70 11.85 17.51
C ASN A 19 -5.93 10.53 17.35
N PRO A 20 -4.77 10.36 18.00
CA PRO A 20 -3.97 9.15 17.85
C PRO A 20 -4.71 7.92 18.38
N GLY A 21 -4.84 6.91 17.53
CA GLY A 21 -5.45 5.62 17.89
C GLY A 21 -4.61 4.77 18.83
N TRP A 22 -3.28 4.83 18.64
CA TRP A 22 -2.29 4.11 19.44
C TRP A 22 -1.09 5.01 19.74
N ARG A 23 -0.47 4.77 20.90
CA ARG A 23 0.82 5.39 21.22
C ARG A 23 1.89 4.72 20.37
N LEU A 24 2.55 5.51 19.53
CA LEU A 24 3.64 5.02 18.70
C LEU A 24 4.95 5.01 19.48
N PRO A 25 5.81 3.98 19.30
CA PRO A 25 7.11 3.93 19.94
C PRO A 25 8.05 5.02 19.41
N GLU A 26 9.04 5.39 20.22
CA GLU A 26 10.17 6.18 19.77
C GLU A 26 11.16 5.28 19.04
N VAL A 27 11.39 5.54 17.76
CA VAL A 27 12.28 4.74 16.92
C VAL A 27 13.40 5.64 16.40
N PRO A 28 14.67 5.34 16.74
CA PRO A 28 15.81 6.11 16.25
C PRO A 28 15.81 6.21 14.72
N THR A 29 16.19 7.36 14.20
CA THR A 29 16.31 7.62 12.74
C THR A 29 15.01 7.46 11.94
N TRP A 30 13.86 7.14 12.55
CA TRP A 30 12.61 6.88 11.84
C TRP A 30 12.25 7.99 10.84
N THR A 31 12.21 9.24 11.31
CA THR A 31 11.83 10.38 10.45
C THR A 31 12.73 10.51 9.23
N ILE A 32 14.04 10.34 9.39
CA ILE A 32 14.99 10.44 8.28
C ILE A 32 14.77 9.29 7.30
N ARG A 33 14.64 8.06 7.80
CA ARG A 33 14.43 6.86 6.96
C ARG A 33 13.14 6.93 6.17
N VAL A 34 12.02 7.27 6.84
CA VAL A 34 10.72 7.30 6.18
C VAL A 34 10.63 8.43 5.15
N LEU A 35 11.19 9.61 5.43
CA LEU A 35 11.23 10.70 4.46
C LEU A 35 12.12 10.37 3.26
N ALA A 36 13.30 9.79 3.50
CA ALA A 36 14.21 9.40 2.42
C ALA A 36 13.57 8.36 1.49
N VAL A 37 12.96 7.30 2.05
CA VAL A 37 12.28 6.26 1.25
C VAL A 37 11.10 6.86 0.50
N ASN A 38 10.23 7.65 1.15
CA ASN A 38 9.07 8.27 0.50
C ASN A 38 9.47 9.27 -0.60
N PHE A 39 10.59 9.95 -0.44
CA PHE A 39 11.12 10.82 -1.51
C PHE A 39 11.54 10.01 -2.75
N VAL A 40 12.18 8.87 -2.55
CA VAL A 40 12.52 7.93 -3.66
C VAL A 40 11.23 7.42 -4.31
N GLN A 41 10.19 7.07 -3.53
CA GLN A 41 8.91 6.62 -4.06
C GLN A 41 8.23 7.69 -4.93
N LEU A 42 8.25 8.95 -4.47
CA LEU A 42 7.75 10.06 -5.28
C LEU A 42 8.49 10.16 -6.62
N GLY A 43 9.82 10.00 -6.60
CA GLY A 43 10.63 9.96 -7.81
C GLY A 43 10.21 8.84 -8.77
N ILE A 44 9.92 7.64 -8.26
CA ILE A 44 9.43 6.50 -9.06
C ILE A 44 8.07 6.81 -9.69
N VAL A 45 7.14 7.40 -8.94
CA VAL A 45 5.81 7.79 -9.46
C VAL A 45 5.94 8.81 -10.58
N LEU A 46 6.79 9.82 -10.40
CA LEU A 46 7.02 10.83 -11.45
C LEU A 46 7.70 10.21 -12.69
N LEU A 47 8.64 9.30 -12.48
CA LEU A 47 9.30 8.58 -13.57
C LEU A 47 8.30 7.70 -14.33
N ALA A 48 7.39 7.03 -13.64
CA ALA A 48 6.35 6.20 -14.24
C ALA A 48 5.53 6.98 -15.27
N GLY A 49 5.06 8.18 -14.89
CA GLY A 49 4.23 9.02 -15.75
C GLY A 49 4.89 9.49 -17.04
N ILE A 50 6.23 9.57 -17.08
CA ILE A 50 6.98 9.96 -18.29
C ILE A 50 7.59 8.78 -19.06
N THR A 51 7.49 7.56 -18.52
CA THR A 51 8.06 6.34 -19.11
C THR A 51 6.98 5.31 -19.41
N TRP A 52 6.87 4.27 -18.58
CA TRP A 52 6.04 3.10 -18.89
C TRP A 52 4.53 3.38 -18.93
N GLU A 53 4.00 4.34 -18.18
CA GLU A 53 2.59 4.71 -18.31
C GLU A 53 2.30 5.26 -19.72
N LYS A 54 3.16 6.14 -20.21
CA LYS A 54 3.05 6.70 -21.54
C LYS A 54 3.24 5.64 -22.65
N TRP A 55 4.17 4.71 -22.46
CA TRP A 55 4.40 3.65 -23.45
C TRP A 55 3.27 2.63 -23.47
N LEU A 56 2.78 2.23 -22.31
CA LEU A 56 1.72 1.23 -22.18
C LEU A 56 0.35 1.78 -22.62
N SER A 57 0.11 3.08 -22.53
CA SER A 57 -1.14 3.70 -22.99
C SER A 57 -1.35 3.65 -24.52
N SER A 58 -0.32 3.30 -25.28
CA SER A 58 -0.42 3.13 -26.74
C SER A 58 -0.91 1.73 -27.17
N ALA A 59 -0.98 0.74 -26.23
CA ALA A 59 -1.37 -0.63 -26.51
C ALA A 59 -2.57 -1.00 -25.64
N SER A 60 -3.72 -1.24 -26.24
CA SER A 60 -4.97 -1.56 -25.54
C SER A 60 -5.58 -2.84 -26.06
N LEU A 61 -6.10 -3.69 -25.13
CA LEU A 61 -6.81 -4.92 -25.48
C LEU A 61 -8.33 -4.74 -25.48
N PHE A 62 -8.91 -4.10 -24.45
CA PHE A 62 -10.36 -4.00 -24.30
C PHE A 62 -10.96 -2.65 -24.71
N HIS A 63 -10.16 -1.61 -24.95
CA HIS A 63 -10.59 -0.28 -25.36
C HIS A 63 -11.73 0.31 -24.50
N LEU A 64 -11.68 0.05 -23.18
CA LEU A 64 -12.79 0.38 -22.29
C LEU A 64 -13.09 1.88 -22.22
N SER A 65 -12.10 2.76 -22.49
CA SER A 65 -12.28 4.20 -22.58
C SER A 65 -13.29 4.65 -23.67
N GLU A 66 -13.55 3.82 -24.67
CA GLU A 66 -14.55 4.08 -25.71
C GLU A 66 -15.98 3.82 -25.22
N HIS A 67 -16.15 3.11 -24.11
CA HIS A 67 -17.44 2.59 -23.63
C HIS A 67 -17.89 3.17 -22.29
N VAL A 68 -16.97 3.71 -21.48
CA VAL A 68 -17.27 4.25 -20.17
C VAL A 68 -16.60 5.60 -19.92
N PRO A 69 -17.21 6.50 -19.14
CA PRO A 69 -16.57 7.75 -18.76
C PRO A 69 -15.36 7.48 -17.83
N PRO A 70 -14.34 8.36 -17.82
CA PRO A 70 -13.10 8.19 -17.08
C PRO A 70 -13.30 7.86 -15.59
N ALA A 71 -14.28 8.50 -14.94
CA ALA A 71 -14.58 8.25 -13.53
C ALA A 71 -14.97 6.77 -13.30
N LEU A 72 -15.89 6.24 -14.10
CA LEU A 72 -16.33 4.85 -13.98
C LEU A 72 -15.18 3.89 -14.36
N GLY A 73 -14.43 4.20 -15.41
CA GLY A 73 -13.24 3.42 -15.82
C GLY A 73 -12.21 3.31 -14.71
N GLY A 74 -11.89 4.42 -14.04
CA GLY A 74 -10.95 4.44 -12.92
C GLY A 74 -11.42 3.61 -11.71
N PHE A 75 -12.72 3.67 -11.36
CA PHE A 75 -13.28 2.83 -10.31
C PHE A 75 -13.31 1.33 -10.67
N ILE A 76 -13.63 0.99 -11.92
CA ILE A 76 -13.56 -0.40 -12.41
C ILE A 76 -12.12 -0.91 -12.32
N ALA A 77 -11.15 -0.13 -12.78
CA ALA A 77 -9.75 -0.50 -12.69
C ALA A 77 -9.30 -0.69 -11.24
N TYR A 78 -9.68 0.21 -10.33
CA TYR A 78 -9.39 0.07 -8.90
C TYR A 78 -10.00 -1.21 -8.33
N PHE A 79 -11.27 -1.49 -8.60
CA PHE A 79 -11.92 -2.70 -8.09
C PHE A 79 -11.22 -3.98 -8.57
N ILE A 80 -10.87 -4.07 -9.85
CA ILE A 80 -10.13 -5.21 -10.41
C ILE A 80 -8.72 -5.28 -9.80
N ALA A 81 -8.06 -4.13 -9.65
CA ALA A 81 -6.75 -4.05 -9.03
C ALA A 81 -6.75 -4.58 -7.59
N THR A 82 -7.79 -4.31 -6.80
CA THR A 82 -7.86 -4.83 -5.42
C THR A 82 -7.81 -6.36 -5.36
N PHE A 83 -8.36 -7.06 -6.36
CA PHE A 83 -8.24 -8.52 -6.49
C PHE A 83 -6.82 -8.96 -6.86
N ILE A 84 -6.22 -8.31 -7.87
CA ILE A 84 -4.86 -8.61 -8.33
C ILE A 84 -3.87 -8.38 -7.19
N PHE A 85 -3.98 -7.22 -6.52
CA PHE A 85 -3.10 -6.83 -5.43
C PHE A 85 -3.34 -7.64 -4.16
N TYR A 86 -4.54 -8.16 -3.89
CA TYR A 86 -4.76 -9.15 -2.84
C TYR A 86 -3.84 -10.37 -3.02
N TRP A 87 -3.81 -10.98 -4.22
CA TRP A 87 -2.97 -12.14 -4.49
C TRP A 87 -1.49 -11.77 -4.50
N TRP A 88 -1.13 -10.66 -5.14
CA TRP A 88 0.23 -10.17 -5.16
C TRP A 88 0.75 -9.90 -3.75
N HIS A 89 -0.06 -9.30 -2.87
CA HIS A 89 0.26 -9.04 -1.47
C HIS A 89 0.43 -10.35 -0.69
N ARG A 90 -0.53 -11.27 -0.82
CA ARG A 90 -0.46 -12.58 -0.17
C ARG A 90 0.77 -13.39 -0.59
N TRP A 91 1.13 -13.37 -1.86
CA TRP A 91 2.34 -14.06 -2.33
C TRP A 91 3.62 -13.45 -1.77
N ARG A 92 3.69 -12.14 -1.61
CA ARG A 92 4.83 -11.46 -0.95
C ARG A 92 5.03 -11.91 0.50
N HIS A 93 3.99 -12.42 1.18
CA HIS A 93 4.08 -12.99 2.52
C HIS A 93 4.38 -14.50 2.55
N THR A 94 4.04 -15.23 1.51
CA THR A 94 4.11 -16.70 1.48
C THR A 94 5.30 -17.25 0.68
N VAL A 95 5.97 -16.40 -0.09
CA VAL A 95 7.13 -16.77 -0.92
C VAL A 95 8.35 -15.99 -0.45
N ASP A 96 9.33 -16.65 0.16
CA ASP A 96 10.54 -16.05 0.74
C ASP A 96 11.27 -15.09 -0.22
N PHE A 97 11.39 -15.47 -1.49
CA PHE A 97 11.99 -14.60 -2.50
C PHE A 97 11.24 -13.27 -2.60
N LEU A 98 9.89 -13.31 -2.66
CA LEU A 98 9.07 -12.10 -2.79
C LEU A 98 9.09 -11.28 -1.50
N TRP A 99 9.09 -11.93 -0.34
CA TRP A 99 9.23 -11.25 0.94
C TRP A 99 10.51 -10.42 1.00
N ARG A 100 11.65 -11.03 0.77
CA ARG A 100 12.98 -10.38 0.86
C ARG A 100 13.17 -9.27 -0.17
N HIS A 101 12.70 -9.47 -1.40
CA HIS A 101 12.95 -8.54 -2.50
C HIS A 101 11.94 -7.40 -2.58
N PHE A 102 10.75 -7.57 -1.98
CA PHE A 102 9.68 -6.60 -2.14
C PHE A 102 9.15 -6.08 -0.81
N HIS A 103 8.93 -6.92 0.22
CA HIS A 103 7.95 -6.60 1.25
C HIS A 103 8.48 -6.43 2.67
N GLN A 104 9.65 -6.98 3.02
CA GLN A 104 10.18 -6.90 4.38
C GLN A 104 10.43 -5.44 4.85
N ILE A 105 10.80 -4.51 3.95
CA ILE A 105 10.94 -3.08 4.32
C ILE A 105 9.61 -2.53 4.81
N HIS A 106 8.51 -2.83 4.12
CA HIS A 106 7.18 -2.35 4.48
C HIS A 106 6.72 -2.86 5.85
N HIS A 107 7.08 -4.10 6.18
CA HIS A 107 6.75 -4.73 7.46
C HIS A 107 7.74 -4.44 8.59
N SER A 108 8.86 -3.79 8.32
CA SER A 108 9.86 -3.51 9.35
C SER A 108 9.44 -2.46 10.38
N PRO A 109 8.63 -1.40 10.07
CA PRO A 109 8.36 -0.34 11.02
C PRO A 109 7.49 -0.79 12.19
N GLN A 110 7.92 -0.43 13.40
CA GLN A 110 7.09 -0.52 14.61
C GLN A 110 6.01 0.58 14.65
N ARG A 111 6.19 1.61 13.83
CA ARG A 111 5.30 2.75 13.72
C ARG A 111 4.41 2.59 12.49
N ILE A 112 3.12 2.30 12.72
CA ILE A 112 2.10 2.32 11.66
C ILE A 112 1.36 3.64 11.77
N GLU A 113 1.61 4.52 10.83
CA GLU A 113 1.05 5.88 10.70
C GLU A 113 0.98 6.25 9.22
N VAL A 114 0.24 7.28 8.81
CA VAL A 114 0.00 7.54 7.38
C VAL A 114 1.27 7.67 6.55
N ILE A 115 2.36 8.17 7.11
CA ILE A 115 3.64 8.30 6.43
C ILE A 115 4.29 6.93 6.12
N THR A 116 3.84 5.84 6.77
CA THR A 116 4.30 4.47 6.53
C THR A 116 3.72 3.88 5.23
N SER A 117 2.63 4.43 4.69
CA SER A 117 1.92 3.92 3.50
C SER A 117 2.84 3.60 2.33
N PHE A 118 3.83 4.43 2.09
CA PHE A 118 4.79 4.25 1.00
C PHE A 118 6.21 3.92 1.46
N TYR A 119 6.38 3.52 2.73
CA TYR A 119 7.66 3.01 3.22
C TYR A 119 7.85 1.57 2.72
N LYS A 120 8.22 1.44 1.45
CA LYS A 120 8.33 0.19 0.70
C LYS A 120 9.68 0.14 -0.01
N HIS A 121 10.12 -1.05 -0.42
CA HIS A 121 11.31 -1.18 -1.24
C HIS A 121 11.09 -0.45 -2.59
N PRO A 122 12.06 0.33 -3.13
CA PRO A 122 11.92 0.98 -4.43
C PRO A 122 11.55 0.02 -5.56
N PHE A 123 12.10 -1.19 -5.52
CA PHE A 123 11.77 -2.25 -6.47
C PHE A 123 10.30 -2.71 -6.36
N GLU A 124 9.76 -2.81 -5.15
CA GLU A 124 8.33 -3.08 -4.92
C GLU A 124 7.45 -2.02 -5.57
N MET A 125 7.75 -0.74 -5.34
CA MET A 125 6.98 0.35 -5.91
C MET A 125 7.03 0.36 -7.44
N THR A 126 8.20 0.09 -8.02
CA THR A 126 8.36 0.00 -9.47
C THR A 126 7.48 -1.13 -10.04
N VAL A 127 7.53 -2.32 -9.46
CA VAL A 127 6.73 -3.46 -9.93
C VAL A 127 5.24 -3.23 -9.70
N ASN A 128 4.83 -2.69 -8.55
CA ASN A 128 3.44 -2.32 -8.29
C ASN A 128 2.92 -1.31 -9.32
N SER A 129 3.71 -0.30 -9.66
CA SER A 129 3.36 0.69 -10.68
C SER A 129 3.22 0.05 -12.07
N ILE A 130 4.13 -0.85 -12.44
CA ILE A 130 4.05 -1.57 -13.73
C ILE A 130 2.80 -2.46 -13.79
N ILE A 131 2.49 -3.22 -12.73
CA ILE A 131 1.29 -4.06 -12.66
C ILE A 131 0.03 -3.20 -12.82
N GLY A 132 -0.06 -2.09 -12.10
CA GLY A 132 -1.17 -1.15 -12.21
C GLY A 132 -1.30 -0.55 -13.61
N SER A 133 -0.20 -0.13 -14.21
CA SER A 133 -0.17 0.45 -15.56
C SER A 133 -0.55 -0.57 -16.64
N LEU A 134 -0.10 -1.81 -16.53
CA LEU A 134 -0.51 -2.91 -17.42
C LEU A 134 -2.01 -3.17 -17.32
N LEU A 135 -2.58 -3.17 -16.11
CA LEU A 135 -4.02 -3.32 -15.93
C LEU A 135 -4.78 -2.15 -16.56
N VAL A 136 -4.43 -0.91 -16.18
CA VAL A 136 -5.18 0.29 -16.55
C VAL A 136 -5.09 0.57 -18.04
N TYR A 137 -3.88 0.60 -18.58
CA TYR A 137 -3.64 1.07 -19.95
C TYR A 137 -3.65 -0.07 -20.97
N THR A 138 -2.92 -1.16 -20.70
CA THR A 138 -2.80 -2.23 -21.69
C THR A 138 -3.99 -3.19 -21.66
N LEU A 139 -4.41 -3.68 -20.50
CA LEU A 139 -5.52 -4.63 -20.43
C LEU A 139 -6.85 -3.92 -20.65
N LEU A 140 -7.17 -2.93 -19.82
CA LEU A 140 -8.47 -2.24 -19.88
C LEU A 140 -8.54 -1.19 -20.99
N GLY A 141 -7.42 -0.63 -21.41
CA GLY A 141 -7.39 0.42 -22.43
C GLY A 141 -8.07 1.71 -21.97
N LEU A 142 -7.80 2.11 -20.74
CA LEU A 142 -8.29 3.34 -20.14
C LEU A 142 -7.38 4.53 -20.48
N ASP A 143 -7.93 5.71 -20.46
CA ASP A 143 -7.20 6.95 -20.66
C ASP A 143 -6.45 7.42 -19.38
N LEU A 144 -5.64 8.47 -19.53
CA LEU A 144 -4.85 9.02 -18.42
C LEU A 144 -5.73 9.62 -17.32
N GLU A 145 -6.93 10.08 -17.63
CA GLU A 145 -7.85 10.62 -16.62
C GLU A 145 -8.39 9.51 -15.74
N ALA A 146 -8.83 8.39 -16.32
CA ALA A 146 -9.23 7.19 -15.58
C ALA A 146 -8.06 6.62 -14.77
N GLY A 147 -6.85 6.60 -15.34
CA GLY A 147 -5.63 6.20 -14.63
C GLY A 147 -5.33 7.07 -13.42
N ALA A 148 -5.55 8.39 -13.52
CA ALA A 148 -5.39 9.31 -12.41
C ALA A 148 -6.44 9.08 -11.29
N ILE A 149 -7.67 8.70 -11.65
CA ILE A 149 -8.73 8.33 -10.69
C ILE A 149 -8.40 7.00 -10.01
N TYR A 150 -7.95 6.00 -10.78
CA TYR A 150 -7.42 4.75 -10.23
C TYR A 150 -6.32 5.01 -9.19
N THR A 151 -5.34 5.85 -9.52
CA THR A 151 -4.22 6.20 -8.62
C THR A 151 -4.72 6.91 -7.36
N LEU A 152 -5.71 7.79 -7.48
CA LEU A 152 -6.34 8.44 -6.33
C LEU A 152 -7.01 7.40 -5.42
N CYS A 153 -7.81 6.48 -5.97
CA CYS A 153 -8.48 5.44 -5.18
C CYS A 153 -7.48 4.55 -4.44
N THR A 154 -6.40 4.15 -5.10
CA THR A 154 -5.31 3.37 -4.50
C THR A 154 -4.64 4.14 -3.35
N ALA A 155 -4.34 5.42 -3.55
CA ALA A 155 -3.76 6.26 -2.50
C ALA A 155 -4.70 6.43 -1.30
N LEU A 156 -6.01 6.60 -1.54
CA LEU A 156 -7.02 6.69 -0.49
C LEU A 156 -7.10 5.39 0.34
N GLY A 157 -7.05 4.23 -0.30
CA GLY A 157 -6.96 2.93 0.37
C GLY A 157 -5.73 2.88 1.27
N GLU A 158 -4.53 3.06 0.71
CA GLU A 158 -3.25 3.02 1.43
C GLU A 158 -3.23 4.00 2.63
N PHE A 159 -3.69 5.23 2.47
CA PHE A 159 -3.75 6.19 3.57
C PHE A 159 -4.74 5.78 4.65
N SER A 160 -5.92 5.28 4.29
CA SER A 160 -7.00 5.00 5.23
C SER A 160 -6.59 3.95 6.27
N TYR A 161 -5.98 2.84 5.85
CA TYR A 161 -5.63 1.76 6.78
C TYR A 161 -4.25 1.93 7.44
N HIS A 162 -3.37 2.81 6.93
CA HIS A 162 -2.13 3.15 7.62
C HIS A 162 -2.30 4.30 8.63
N THR A 163 -3.33 5.14 8.51
CA THR A 163 -3.54 6.27 9.42
C THR A 163 -3.69 5.78 10.86
N ASN A 164 -2.98 6.40 11.80
CA ASN A 164 -2.99 6.03 13.21
C ASN A 164 -4.25 6.55 13.94
N VAL A 165 -5.42 6.07 13.53
CA VAL A 165 -6.70 6.39 14.17
C VAL A 165 -7.49 5.12 14.48
N ARG A 166 -8.42 5.19 15.43
CA ARG A 166 -9.38 4.11 15.67
C ARG A 166 -10.63 4.34 14.84
N THR A 167 -11.16 3.25 14.29
CA THR A 167 -12.32 3.33 13.40
C THR A 167 -13.47 2.41 13.85
N PRO A 168 -14.72 2.74 13.53
CA PRO A 168 -15.85 1.87 13.81
C PRO A 168 -15.72 0.50 13.14
N ARG A 169 -16.04 -0.58 13.89
CA ARG A 169 -15.89 -1.96 13.41
C ARG A 169 -16.64 -2.26 12.12
N TRP A 170 -17.79 -1.60 11.89
CA TRP A 170 -18.61 -1.84 10.71
C TRP A 170 -17.92 -1.51 9.38
N ILE A 171 -16.96 -0.55 9.38
CA ILE A 171 -16.14 -0.24 8.20
C ILE A 171 -15.40 -1.48 7.71
N GLY A 172 -14.93 -2.31 8.63
CA GLY A 172 -14.19 -3.54 8.35
C GLY A 172 -15.00 -4.67 7.72
N TYR A 173 -16.26 -4.44 7.36
CA TYR A 173 -17.04 -5.37 6.51
C TYR A 173 -16.98 -5.01 5.02
N VAL A 174 -16.41 -3.85 4.70
CA VAL A 174 -16.26 -3.37 3.32
C VAL A 174 -14.79 -3.07 3.00
N PHE A 175 -14.17 -2.24 3.84
CA PHE A 175 -12.79 -1.77 3.65
C PHE A 175 -11.88 -2.22 4.79
N GLN A 176 -10.61 -2.38 4.48
CA GLN A 176 -9.60 -2.60 5.51
C GLN A 176 -9.52 -1.39 6.45
N ARG A 177 -9.48 -1.64 7.75
CA ARG A 177 -9.37 -0.63 8.82
C ARG A 177 -7.94 -0.58 9.37
N PRO A 178 -7.55 0.53 10.03
CA PRO A 178 -6.28 0.59 10.75
C PRO A 178 -6.06 -0.55 11.76
N GLU A 179 -7.12 -0.98 12.47
CA GLU A 179 -7.04 -2.12 13.41
C GLU A 179 -6.72 -3.43 12.69
N MET A 180 -7.28 -3.65 11.51
CA MET A 180 -7.07 -4.85 10.69
C MET A 180 -5.66 -4.85 10.08
N HIS A 181 -5.22 -3.68 9.61
CA HIS A 181 -3.89 -3.53 9.02
C HIS A 181 -2.78 -3.66 10.07
N ARG A 182 -3.04 -3.27 11.32
CA ARG A 182 -2.13 -3.54 12.44
C ARG A 182 -2.00 -5.02 12.77
N ILE A 183 -3.06 -5.85 12.61
CA ILE A 183 -2.94 -7.32 12.68
C ILE A 183 -2.02 -7.82 11.57
N HIS A 184 -2.18 -7.28 10.36
CA HIS A 184 -1.34 -7.61 9.21
C HIS A 184 0.14 -7.30 9.47
N HIS A 185 0.44 -6.19 10.15
CA HIS A 185 1.78 -5.80 10.57
C HIS A 185 2.17 -6.31 11.98
N GLU A 186 1.36 -7.17 12.61
CA GLU A 186 1.62 -7.62 13.98
C GLU A 186 2.98 -8.29 14.09
N HIS A 187 3.74 -7.90 15.13
CA HIS A 187 5.08 -8.42 15.40
C HIS A 187 5.11 -9.96 15.37
N ALA A 188 6.07 -10.52 14.65
CA ALA A 188 6.28 -11.95 14.45
C ALA A 188 5.12 -12.73 13.79
N LYS A 189 4.07 -12.04 13.30
CA LYS A 189 2.94 -12.68 12.62
C LYS A 189 2.91 -12.38 11.12
N HIS A 190 2.78 -11.11 10.77
CA HIS A 190 2.76 -10.59 9.38
C HIS A 190 1.84 -11.39 8.45
N THR A 191 0.57 -11.51 8.82
CA THR A 191 -0.42 -12.31 8.07
C THR A 191 -1.81 -11.70 8.15
N ASN A 192 -2.75 -12.21 7.36
CA ASN A 192 -4.15 -11.79 7.26
C ASN A 192 -4.35 -10.41 6.63
N ASN A 193 -5.57 -10.10 6.23
CA ASN A 193 -6.00 -8.78 5.76
C ASN A 193 -5.11 -8.20 4.65
N TYR A 194 -5.04 -8.90 3.52
CA TYR A 194 -4.17 -8.53 2.39
C TYR A 194 -4.82 -7.54 1.41
N GLY A 195 -6.14 -7.39 1.42
CA GLY A 195 -6.88 -6.60 0.45
C GLY A 195 -7.38 -5.25 0.97
N ASP A 196 -7.46 -4.24 0.11
CA ASP A 196 -8.15 -2.97 0.40
C ASP A 196 -9.64 -3.22 0.65
N PHE A 197 -10.30 -3.98 -0.27
CA PHE A 197 -11.62 -4.54 -0.04
C PHE A 197 -11.47 -5.88 0.68
N VAL A 198 -12.03 -5.96 1.87
CA VAL A 198 -11.96 -7.14 2.76
C VAL A 198 -12.70 -8.36 2.22
N TRP A 199 -13.48 -8.20 1.17
CA TRP A 199 -14.24 -9.29 0.55
C TRP A 199 -13.33 -10.37 -0.04
N TRP A 200 -12.13 -10.00 -0.51
CA TRP A 200 -11.12 -10.97 -0.95
C TRP A 200 -10.58 -11.77 0.23
N ASP A 201 -10.31 -11.11 1.35
CA ASP A 201 -9.90 -11.78 2.59
C ASP A 201 -10.99 -12.72 3.13
N MET A 202 -12.27 -12.31 3.08
CA MET A 202 -13.40 -13.16 3.47
C MET A 202 -13.50 -14.39 2.55
N LEU A 203 -13.36 -14.20 1.23
CA LEU A 203 -13.49 -15.27 0.24
C LEU A 203 -12.35 -16.30 0.35
N PHE A 204 -11.14 -15.85 0.65
CA PHE A 204 -9.95 -16.70 0.68
C PHE A 204 -9.43 -17.01 2.09
N GLY A 205 -10.23 -16.73 3.14
CA GLY A 205 -10.00 -17.19 4.50
C GLY A 205 -8.89 -16.45 5.27
N THR A 206 -8.59 -15.21 4.88
CA THR A 206 -7.56 -14.39 5.53
C THR A 206 -8.13 -13.16 6.27
N TYR A 207 -9.45 -13.11 6.41
CA TYR A 207 -10.15 -12.00 7.06
C TYR A 207 -10.05 -12.06 8.58
N ASP A 208 -9.62 -10.96 9.20
CA ASP A 208 -9.63 -10.76 10.64
C ASP A 208 -10.00 -9.30 10.97
N ASN A 209 -11.21 -9.08 11.50
CA ASN A 209 -11.71 -7.76 11.89
C ASN A 209 -11.86 -7.68 13.41
N PRO A 210 -10.80 -7.32 14.15
CA PRO A 210 -10.81 -7.31 15.60
C PRO A 210 -11.69 -6.19 16.15
N LYS A 211 -12.16 -6.33 17.39
CA LYS A 211 -12.76 -5.20 18.12
C LYS A 211 -11.70 -4.16 18.46
N GLU A 212 -10.52 -4.62 18.85
CA GLU A 212 -9.38 -3.79 19.23
C GLU A 212 -8.08 -4.50 18.83
N PHE A 213 -7.06 -3.70 18.51
CA PHE A 213 -5.68 -4.16 18.37
C PHE A 213 -4.88 -3.73 19.61
N ARG A 214 -4.23 -4.69 20.28
CA ARG A 214 -3.50 -4.48 21.55
C ARG A 214 -2.04 -4.96 21.52
N SER A 215 -1.59 -5.49 20.39
CA SER A 215 -0.23 -5.98 20.19
C SER A 215 0.71 -4.88 19.68
N THR A 216 1.92 -5.24 19.30
CA THR A 216 2.91 -4.39 18.67
C THR A 216 3.03 -4.73 17.18
N CYS A 217 3.53 -3.78 16.39
CA CYS A 217 3.77 -3.96 14.96
C CYS A 217 5.27 -3.98 14.67
N GLY A 218 5.62 -4.42 13.45
CA GLY A 218 6.96 -4.32 12.92
C GLY A 218 7.94 -5.37 13.43
N PHE A 219 9.21 -5.11 13.22
CA PHE A 219 10.32 -5.97 13.65
C PHE A 219 10.88 -5.53 15.01
N ASP A 220 11.76 -6.34 15.58
CA ASP A 220 12.59 -5.93 16.71
C ASP A 220 13.40 -4.67 16.33
N MET A 221 13.68 -3.81 17.30
CA MET A 221 14.34 -2.51 17.08
C MET A 221 15.64 -2.64 16.28
N GLU A 222 16.46 -3.64 16.58
CA GLU A 222 17.73 -3.88 15.90
C GLU A 222 17.52 -4.23 14.43
N LYS A 223 16.54 -5.08 14.12
CA LYS A 223 16.21 -5.50 12.75
C LYS A 223 15.60 -4.36 11.95
N GLU A 224 14.72 -3.55 12.54
CA GLU A 224 14.15 -2.37 11.90
C GLU A 224 15.21 -1.37 11.47
N GLN A 225 16.33 -1.23 12.20
CA GLN A 225 17.43 -0.34 11.85
C GLN A 225 18.26 -0.82 10.65
N ARG A 226 18.11 -2.07 10.21
CA ARG A 226 18.90 -2.69 9.14
C ARG A 226 18.37 -2.36 7.73
N LEU A 227 17.89 -1.13 7.50
CA LEU A 227 17.33 -0.69 6.22
C LEU A 227 18.29 -0.96 5.05
N LYS A 228 19.60 -0.73 5.23
CA LYS A 228 20.60 -0.99 4.20
C LYS A 228 20.64 -2.46 3.78
N ASP A 229 20.53 -3.39 4.73
CA ASP A 229 20.53 -4.83 4.44
C ASP A 229 19.26 -5.21 3.67
N MET A 230 18.10 -4.71 4.10
CA MET A 230 16.83 -4.93 3.40
C MET A 230 16.84 -4.35 1.97
N LEU A 231 17.43 -3.16 1.75
CA LEU A 231 17.62 -2.59 0.41
C LEU A 231 18.59 -3.41 -0.46
N LEU A 232 19.45 -4.22 0.14
CA LEU A 232 20.33 -5.17 -0.54
C LEU A 232 19.75 -6.59 -0.58
N PHE A 233 18.44 -6.73 -0.38
CA PHE A 233 17.69 -7.99 -0.43
C PHE A 233 18.11 -9.05 0.58
N LYS A 234 18.80 -8.66 1.67
CA LYS A 234 19.12 -9.59 2.75
C LYS A 234 17.91 -9.75 3.65
N ASP A 235 17.63 -10.97 4.05
CA ASP A 235 16.64 -11.23 5.09
C ASP A 235 17.22 -10.88 6.45
N VAL A 236 16.60 -9.92 7.15
CA VAL A 236 17.08 -9.48 8.47
C VAL A 236 16.69 -10.44 9.60
N HIS A 237 15.90 -11.46 9.31
CA HIS A 237 15.51 -12.52 10.25
C HIS A 237 16.42 -13.75 10.17
N MET A 238 17.13 -13.93 9.06
CA MET A 238 18.14 -14.97 8.89
C MET A 238 19.52 -14.34 9.13
N GLU A 239 20.20 -14.70 10.19
CA GLU A 239 21.59 -14.39 10.46
C GLU A 239 22.52 -15.53 10.04
#